data_9b90f79baf32ff4d925829eafac15174
#
_entry.id   9b90f79baf32ff4d925829eafac15174
#
_cell.length_a   1.000
_cell.length_b   1.000
_cell.length_c   1.000
_cell.angle_alpha   90.00
_cell.angle_beta   90.00
_cell.angle_gamma   90.00
#
_symmetry.space_group_name_H-M   'P 1'
#
loop_
_entity.id
_entity.type
_entity.pdbx_description
1 polymer ?
#
loop_
_entity_poly.entity_id
_entity_poly.type
_entity_poly.pdbx_seq_one_letter_code
_entity_poly.pdbx_strand_id
1 'polypeptide(L)'
;FVPILQWVSKETDETCHLVQRVADHVLILHVCESPHPMSAHSSEGSLADLYCSATGKAILAQMPRADAMSILSRIELKPRTSKSLTSLDALSVELDKIAQQGYSVDDQEYHEGIRCMAVPVLSGVDSCVHSIGITASISRFTRNRFGSVHKVLKIASDQLEGIFRLQLRK
;
A
#
# COMPACT_ATOMS: atom_id res chain seq x y z
N PHE A 1 -13.33 -3.34 10.06
CA PHE A 1 -12.15 -2.67 9.50
C PHE A 1 -12.06 -1.19 9.91
N VAL A 2 -13.17 -0.43 9.83
CA VAL A 2 -13.20 1.02 10.05
C VAL A 2 -12.51 1.47 11.35
N PRO A 3 -12.73 0.85 12.54
CA PRO A 3 -12.05 1.28 13.76
C PRO A 3 -10.52 1.17 13.69
N ILE A 4 -9.99 0.18 12.95
CA ILE A 4 -8.54 0.02 12.76
C ILE A 4 -7.97 1.15 11.91
N LEU A 5 -8.66 1.53 10.82
CA LEU A 5 -8.23 2.63 9.96
C LEU A 5 -8.29 3.97 10.71
N GLN A 6 -9.34 4.18 11.50
CA GLN A 6 -9.47 5.37 12.36
C GLN A 6 -8.32 5.48 13.37
N TRP A 7 -7.95 4.35 13.99
CA TRP A 7 -6.80 4.31 14.88
C TRP A 7 -5.49 4.64 14.13
N VAL A 8 -5.24 4.04 12.95
CA VAL A 8 -4.05 4.36 12.13
C VAL A 8 -4.02 5.84 11.75
N SER A 9 -5.14 6.39 11.25
CA SER A 9 -5.22 7.80 10.89
C SER A 9 -4.93 8.71 12.08
N LYS A 10 -5.43 8.39 13.27
CA LYS A 10 -5.17 9.13 14.51
C LYS A 10 -3.70 9.04 14.95
N GLU A 11 -3.08 7.86 14.89
CA GLU A 11 -1.68 7.67 15.32
C GLU A 11 -0.67 8.29 14.35
N THR A 12 -1.05 8.42 13.08
CA THR A 12 -0.17 8.96 12.04
C THR A 12 -0.48 10.40 11.65
N ASP A 13 -1.68 10.91 11.97
CA ASP A 13 -2.27 12.16 11.49
C ASP A 13 -2.45 12.22 9.97
N GLU A 14 -2.42 11.06 9.27
CA GLU A 14 -2.48 11.00 7.81
C GLU A 14 -3.66 10.15 7.31
N THR A 15 -4.02 10.33 6.05
CA THR A 15 -5.07 9.52 5.42
C THR A 15 -4.65 8.05 5.37
N CYS A 16 -5.49 7.19 5.96
CA CYS A 16 -5.31 5.74 5.95
C CYS A 16 -6.30 5.07 4.99
N HIS A 17 -5.87 4.06 4.28
CA HIS A 17 -6.73 3.29 3.39
C HIS A 17 -6.40 1.79 3.40
N LEU A 18 -7.45 0.99 3.30
CA LEU A 18 -7.40 -0.45 3.09
C LEU A 18 -7.75 -0.73 1.63
N VAL A 19 -6.94 -1.55 0.97
CA VAL A 19 -7.15 -1.89 -0.43
C VAL A 19 -7.15 -3.40 -0.66
N GLN A 20 -7.76 -3.79 -1.79
CA GLN A 20 -7.72 -5.14 -2.32
C GLN A 20 -7.18 -5.12 -3.76
N ARG A 21 -6.34 -6.09 -4.11
CA ARG A 21 -5.94 -6.27 -5.50
C ARG A 21 -7.10 -6.83 -6.33
N VAL A 22 -7.38 -6.18 -7.45
CA VAL A 22 -8.35 -6.62 -8.45
C VAL A 22 -7.65 -6.60 -9.81
N ALA A 23 -7.34 -7.77 -10.34
CA ALA A 23 -6.54 -7.94 -11.57
C ALA A 23 -5.19 -7.21 -11.49
N ASP A 24 -4.97 -6.19 -12.29
CA ASP A 24 -3.77 -5.36 -12.41
C ASP A 24 -3.86 -4.00 -11.70
N HIS A 25 -4.89 -3.81 -10.86
CA HIS A 25 -5.14 -2.61 -10.06
C HIS A 25 -5.31 -2.96 -8.59
N VAL A 26 -5.30 -1.93 -7.75
CA VAL A 26 -5.81 -1.99 -6.38
C VAL A 26 -7.12 -1.21 -6.29
N LEU A 27 -8.12 -1.83 -5.69
CA LEU A 27 -9.41 -1.22 -5.36
C LEU A 27 -9.34 -0.70 -3.93
N ILE A 28 -9.68 0.57 -3.72
CA ILE A 28 -9.77 1.17 -2.40
C ILE A 28 -11.08 0.74 -1.75
N LEU A 29 -11.00 -0.06 -0.69
CA LEU A 29 -12.15 -0.60 0.04
C LEU A 29 -12.67 0.38 1.09
N HIS A 30 -11.75 0.96 1.88
CA HIS A 30 -12.08 1.89 2.95
C HIS A 30 -11.03 2.98 3.05
N VAL A 31 -11.49 4.20 3.38
CA VAL A 31 -10.64 5.37 3.64
C VAL A 31 -10.99 5.96 4.99
N CYS A 32 -9.99 6.34 5.76
CA CYS A 32 -10.12 7.24 6.89
C CYS A 32 -9.24 8.46 6.63
N GLU A 33 -9.89 9.60 6.41
CA GLU A 33 -9.19 10.83 6.01
C GLU A 33 -8.35 11.41 7.16
N SER A 34 -7.25 12.07 6.77
CA SER A 34 -6.42 12.87 7.66
C SER A 34 -7.22 14.02 8.26
N PRO A 35 -6.97 14.41 9.53
CA PRO A 35 -7.57 15.61 10.12
C PRO A 35 -7.01 16.92 9.51
N HIS A 36 -5.97 16.85 8.69
CA HIS A 36 -5.35 18.03 8.08
C HIS A 36 -6.21 18.60 6.96
N PRO A 37 -6.39 19.93 6.89
CA PRO A 37 -7.15 20.60 5.81
C PRO A 37 -6.59 20.35 4.41
N MET A 38 -5.27 20.15 4.30
CA MET A 38 -4.58 19.77 3.07
C MET A 38 -4.13 18.32 3.18
N SER A 39 -4.96 17.42 2.73
CA SER A 39 -4.67 15.98 2.65
C SER A 39 -4.79 15.47 1.22
N ALA A 40 -4.05 14.41 0.93
CA ALA A 40 -4.26 13.68 -0.32
C ALA A 40 -5.61 12.96 -0.23
N HIS A 41 -6.48 13.23 -1.19
CA HIS A 41 -7.81 12.65 -1.23
C HIS A 41 -7.79 11.32 -1.97
N SER A 42 -8.34 10.29 -1.33
CA SER A 42 -8.59 8.97 -1.93
C SER A 42 -10.06 8.64 -1.72
N SER A 43 -10.72 8.10 -2.75
CA SER A 43 -12.14 7.75 -2.67
C SER A 43 -12.34 6.24 -2.59
N GLU A 44 -13.23 5.79 -1.71
CA GLU A 44 -13.69 4.40 -1.70
C GLU A 44 -14.28 4.03 -3.06
N GLY A 45 -14.02 2.81 -3.52
CA GLY A 45 -14.42 2.32 -4.83
C GLY A 45 -13.53 2.77 -6.01
N SER A 46 -12.56 3.66 -5.79
CA SER A 46 -11.61 4.04 -6.84
C SER A 46 -10.50 3.01 -7.03
N LEU A 47 -9.90 3.03 -8.22
CA LEU A 47 -8.78 2.17 -8.58
C LEU A 47 -7.48 2.96 -8.61
N ALA A 48 -6.40 2.32 -8.18
CA ALA A 48 -5.04 2.83 -8.33
C ALA A 48 -4.15 1.79 -9.03
N ASP A 49 -3.08 2.27 -9.67
CA ASP A 49 -2.16 1.40 -10.38
C ASP A 49 -1.37 0.51 -9.41
N LEU A 50 -1.27 -0.76 -9.76
CA LEU A 50 -0.62 -1.77 -8.94
C LEU A 50 0.90 -1.54 -8.83
N TYR A 51 1.56 -1.09 -9.90
CA TYR A 51 3.04 -1.03 -9.99
C TYR A 51 3.67 0.20 -9.35
N CYS A 52 2.96 1.33 -9.21
CA CYS A 52 3.53 2.58 -8.70
C CYS A 52 2.87 3.08 -7.41
N SER A 53 1.82 2.41 -6.91
CA SER A 53 1.27 2.70 -5.59
C SER A 53 1.99 1.91 -4.49
N ALA A 54 2.14 2.49 -3.30
CA ALA A 54 2.71 1.78 -2.16
C ALA A 54 1.92 0.51 -1.83
N THR A 55 0.59 0.59 -1.82
CA THR A 55 -0.29 -0.55 -1.52
C THR A 55 -0.18 -1.67 -2.55
N GLY A 56 -0.10 -1.32 -3.83
CA GLY A 56 0.09 -2.30 -4.90
C GLY A 56 1.44 -3.01 -4.83
N LYS A 57 2.51 -2.26 -4.63
CA LYS A 57 3.86 -2.82 -4.47
C LYS A 57 3.97 -3.70 -3.21
N ALA A 58 3.30 -3.34 -2.11
CA ALA A 58 3.25 -4.17 -0.90
C ALA A 58 2.61 -5.54 -1.17
N ILE A 59 1.52 -5.59 -1.93
CA ILE A 59 0.85 -6.83 -2.33
C ILE A 59 1.77 -7.67 -3.24
N LEU A 60 2.31 -7.05 -4.30
CA LEU A 60 3.19 -7.74 -5.26
C LEU A 60 4.41 -8.37 -4.60
N ALA A 61 4.99 -7.70 -3.61
CA ALA A 61 6.18 -8.18 -2.90
C ALA A 61 5.95 -9.45 -2.07
N GLN A 62 4.69 -9.77 -1.74
CA GLN A 62 4.31 -10.98 -1.00
C GLN A 62 3.88 -12.14 -1.90
N MET A 63 3.75 -11.90 -3.19
CA MET A 63 3.42 -12.93 -4.16
C MET A 63 4.66 -13.74 -4.55
N PRO A 64 4.50 -15.00 -5.02
CA PRO A 64 5.58 -15.68 -5.73
C PRO A 64 6.14 -14.78 -6.83
N ARG A 65 7.47 -14.65 -6.92
CA ARG A 65 8.11 -13.70 -7.84
C ARG A 65 7.66 -13.89 -9.29
N ALA A 66 7.52 -15.14 -9.74
CA ALA A 66 7.06 -15.45 -11.09
C ALA A 66 5.65 -14.88 -11.36
N ASP A 67 4.74 -14.96 -10.39
CA ASP A 67 3.37 -14.47 -10.53
C ASP A 67 3.34 -12.93 -10.56
N ALA A 68 4.08 -12.28 -9.66
CA ALA A 68 4.21 -10.82 -9.64
C ALA A 68 4.76 -10.29 -10.97
N MET A 69 5.84 -10.89 -11.48
CA MET A 69 6.44 -10.50 -12.76
C MET A 69 5.53 -10.82 -13.96
N SER A 70 4.76 -11.92 -13.92
CA SER A 70 3.75 -12.22 -14.92
C SER A 70 2.64 -11.18 -14.98
N ILE A 71 2.19 -10.65 -13.84
CA ILE A 71 1.22 -9.56 -13.79
C ILE A 71 1.83 -8.28 -14.37
N LEU A 72 3.01 -7.90 -13.90
CA LEU A 72 3.69 -6.66 -14.30
C LEU A 72 4.03 -6.63 -15.79
N SER A 73 4.35 -7.78 -16.40
CA SER A 73 4.65 -7.88 -17.84
C SER A 73 3.45 -7.62 -18.76
N ARG A 74 2.23 -7.67 -18.21
CA ARG A 74 0.98 -7.39 -18.94
C ARG A 74 0.46 -5.97 -18.74
N ILE A 75 1.05 -5.22 -17.81
CA ILE A 75 0.68 -3.83 -17.52
C ILE A 75 1.55 -2.89 -18.35
N GLU A 76 0.94 -1.87 -18.94
CA GLU A 76 1.69 -0.77 -19.53
C GLU A 76 2.25 0.11 -18.40
N LEU A 77 3.56 0.06 -18.19
CA LEU A 77 4.25 0.80 -17.10
C LEU A 77 4.45 2.27 -17.50
N LYS A 78 3.38 3.07 -17.46
CA LYS A 78 3.42 4.50 -17.80
C LYS A 78 4.04 5.33 -16.67
N PRO A 79 4.95 6.27 -16.96
CA PRO A 79 5.43 7.21 -15.95
C PRO A 79 4.30 8.17 -15.55
N ARG A 80 3.96 8.24 -14.26
CA ARG A 80 3.07 9.26 -13.68
C ARG A 80 3.85 10.49 -13.24
N THR A 81 5.08 10.26 -12.81
CA THR A 81 6.06 11.29 -12.44
C THR A 81 7.43 10.89 -12.97
N SER A 82 8.41 11.75 -12.82
CA SER A 82 9.82 11.44 -13.13
C SER A 82 10.42 10.36 -12.22
N LYS A 83 9.75 9.98 -11.12
CA LYS A 83 10.20 8.99 -10.15
C LYS A 83 9.50 7.64 -10.30
N SER A 84 8.50 7.51 -11.18
CA SER A 84 7.81 6.25 -11.41
C SER A 84 8.78 5.17 -11.92
N LEU A 85 8.68 3.97 -11.36
CA LEU A 85 9.42 2.81 -11.84
C LEU A 85 8.72 2.26 -13.08
N THR A 86 9.38 2.31 -14.24
CA THR A 86 8.79 1.98 -15.55
C THR A 86 9.47 0.80 -16.24
N SER A 87 10.33 0.05 -15.53
CA SER A 87 10.93 -1.17 -16.06
C SER A 87 10.72 -2.35 -15.13
N LEU A 88 10.58 -3.54 -15.71
CA LEU A 88 10.43 -4.79 -14.95
C LEU A 88 11.62 -5.06 -14.04
N ASP A 89 12.84 -4.76 -14.48
CA ASP A 89 14.05 -4.96 -13.69
C ASP A 89 14.06 -4.05 -12.46
N ALA A 90 13.73 -2.77 -12.62
CA ALA A 90 13.64 -1.83 -11.49
C ALA A 90 12.55 -2.25 -10.50
N LEU A 91 11.39 -2.68 -10.98
CA LEU A 91 10.31 -3.19 -10.14
C LEU A 91 10.72 -4.49 -9.42
N SER A 92 11.41 -5.41 -10.09
CA SER A 92 11.89 -6.64 -9.45
C SER A 92 12.81 -6.33 -8.26
N VAL A 93 13.77 -5.42 -8.43
CA VAL A 93 14.68 -4.98 -7.35
C VAL A 93 13.90 -4.31 -6.22
N GLU A 94 12.94 -3.45 -6.54
CA GLU A 94 12.11 -2.77 -5.53
C GLU A 94 11.26 -3.78 -4.75
N LEU A 95 10.67 -4.79 -5.41
CA LEU A 95 9.89 -5.82 -4.73
C LEU A 95 10.73 -6.69 -3.80
N ASP A 96 11.99 -7.00 -4.15
CA ASP A 96 12.92 -7.72 -3.26
C ASP A 96 13.24 -6.91 -2.01
N LYS A 97 13.48 -5.61 -2.18
CA LYS A 97 13.69 -4.68 -1.07
C LYS A 97 12.46 -4.61 -0.15
N ILE A 98 11.25 -4.50 -0.72
CA ILE A 98 9.99 -4.48 0.05
C ILE A 98 9.82 -5.78 0.85
N ALA A 99 10.06 -6.93 0.22
CA ALA A 99 9.98 -8.22 0.89
C ALA A 99 10.94 -8.35 2.09
N GLN A 100 12.15 -7.79 1.98
CA GLN A 100 13.14 -7.79 3.05
C GLN A 100 12.80 -6.84 4.20
N GLN A 101 12.34 -5.62 3.88
CA GLN A 101 12.09 -4.58 4.89
C GLN A 101 10.67 -4.64 5.49
N GLY A 102 9.73 -5.36 4.86
CA GLY A 102 8.36 -5.56 5.34
C GLY A 102 7.38 -4.42 5.07
N TYR A 103 7.78 -3.39 4.35
CA TYR A 103 6.91 -2.29 3.92
C TYR A 103 7.32 -1.74 2.55
N SER A 104 6.38 -1.15 1.84
CA SER A 104 6.62 -0.43 0.60
C SER A 104 6.50 1.07 0.82
N VAL A 105 7.18 1.83 -0.04
CA VAL A 105 7.08 3.29 -0.11
C VAL A 105 6.83 3.69 -1.56
N ASP A 106 5.83 4.52 -1.77
CA ASP A 106 5.71 5.36 -2.96
C ASP A 106 6.28 6.74 -2.59
N ASP A 107 7.50 7.05 -3.03
CA ASP A 107 8.14 8.36 -2.82
C ASP A 107 7.94 9.24 -4.05
N GLN A 108 6.71 9.73 -4.22
CA GLN A 108 6.32 10.59 -5.33
C GLN A 108 6.30 9.85 -6.69
N GLU A 109 6.10 8.53 -6.69
CA GLU A 109 5.98 7.76 -7.93
C GLU A 109 4.61 7.95 -8.59
N TYR A 110 3.55 8.02 -7.78
CA TYR A 110 2.16 8.18 -8.23
C TYR A 110 1.79 9.66 -8.43
N HIS A 111 2.12 10.52 -7.47
CA HIS A 111 1.91 11.97 -7.51
C HIS A 111 3.09 12.72 -6.91
N GLU A 112 3.53 13.79 -7.59
CA GLU A 112 4.54 14.70 -7.04
C GLU A 112 4.05 15.34 -5.74
N GLY A 113 4.94 15.51 -4.77
CA GLY A 113 4.62 16.09 -3.46
C GLY A 113 3.92 15.13 -2.49
N ILE A 114 3.56 13.92 -2.92
CA ILE A 114 2.90 12.89 -2.11
C ILE A 114 3.85 11.73 -1.83
N ARG A 115 3.80 11.23 -0.61
CA ARG A 115 4.50 10.01 -0.20
C ARG A 115 3.54 9.08 0.52
N CYS A 116 3.56 7.81 0.15
CA CYS A 116 2.75 6.77 0.74
C CYS A 116 3.63 5.69 1.35
N MET A 117 3.15 5.04 2.40
CA MET A 117 3.73 3.81 2.94
C MET A 117 2.62 2.78 3.10
N ALA A 118 2.90 1.53 2.80
CA ALA A 118 1.96 0.44 2.98
C ALA A 118 2.65 -0.84 3.45
N VAL A 119 1.87 -1.68 4.13
CA VAL A 119 2.24 -3.03 4.51
C VAL A 119 1.22 -4.02 3.94
N PRO A 120 1.62 -5.25 3.61
CA PRO A 120 0.69 -6.29 3.19
C PRO A 120 -0.20 -6.72 4.35
N VAL A 121 -1.39 -7.24 4.05
CA VAL A 121 -2.29 -7.91 4.99
C VAL A 121 -2.45 -9.36 4.54
N LEU A 122 -1.92 -10.30 5.32
CA LEU A 122 -1.87 -11.72 4.98
C LEU A 122 -3.13 -12.43 5.53
N SER A 123 -4.07 -12.73 4.68
CA SER A 123 -5.35 -13.35 5.08
C SER A 123 -5.28 -14.86 5.37
N GLY A 124 -4.10 -15.48 5.22
CA GLY A 124 -3.92 -16.93 5.46
C GLY A 124 -4.33 -17.83 4.29
N VAL A 125 -4.69 -17.25 3.15
CA VAL A 125 -4.84 -17.93 1.85
C VAL A 125 -3.56 -17.71 1.05
N ASP A 126 -3.21 -18.62 0.15
CA ASP A 126 -1.91 -18.69 -0.56
C ASP A 126 -1.47 -17.43 -1.32
N SER A 127 -2.29 -16.40 -1.41
CA SER A 127 -1.93 -15.13 -2.04
C SER A 127 -2.36 -13.93 -1.19
N CYS A 128 -1.41 -13.01 -0.92
CA CYS A 128 -1.73 -11.70 -0.37
C CYS A 128 -2.53 -10.89 -1.41
N VAL A 129 -3.74 -10.51 -1.07
CA VAL A 129 -4.59 -9.69 -1.95
C VAL A 129 -4.96 -8.34 -1.33
N HIS A 130 -4.59 -8.10 -0.08
CA HIS A 130 -4.92 -6.88 0.65
C HIS A 130 -3.65 -6.18 1.13
N SER A 131 -3.74 -4.87 1.28
CA SER A 131 -2.75 -4.07 2.01
C SER A 131 -3.40 -2.87 2.70
N ILE A 132 -2.74 -2.39 3.76
CA ILE A 132 -3.11 -1.17 4.46
C ILE A 132 -1.97 -0.17 4.35
N GLY A 133 -2.30 1.10 4.12
CA GLY A 133 -1.30 2.14 3.96
C GLY A 133 -1.78 3.52 4.36
N ILE A 134 -0.85 4.45 4.37
CA ILE A 134 -1.11 5.87 4.53
C ILE A 134 -0.67 6.66 3.30
N THR A 135 -1.34 7.78 3.08
CA THR A 135 -1.00 8.78 2.06
C THR A 135 -0.82 10.13 2.74
N ALA A 136 0.29 10.79 2.45
CA ALA A 136 0.65 12.04 3.10
C ALA A 136 1.44 12.99 2.18
N SER A 137 1.46 14.28 2.52
CA SER A 137 2.41 15.21 1.92
C SER A 137 3.86 14.85 2.33
N ILE A 138 4.81 15.00 1.41
CA ILE A 138 6.25 14.80 1.69
C ILE A 138 6.78 15.72 2.78
N SER A 139 6.14 16.87 2.99
CA SER A 139 6.52 17.83 4.04
C SER A 139 6.20 17.33 5.45
N ARG A 140 5.13 16.52 5.60
CA ARG A 140 4.73 15.92 6.89
C ARG A 140 5.29 14.51 7.06
N PHE A 141 5.27 13.69 6.02
CA PHE A 141 5.78 12.34 6.04
C PHE A 141 7.23 12.28 5.58
N THR A 142 8.13 12.71 6.44
CA THR A 142 9.58 12.69 6.22
C THR A 142 10.17 11.31 6.53
N ARG A 143 11.37 11.02 6.04
CA ARG A 143 12.01 9.69 6.17
C ARG A 143 12.26 9.26 7.62
N ASN A 144 12.49 10.20 8.53
CA ASN A 144 12.64 9.90 9.96
C ASN A 144 11.35 9.39 10.62
N ARG A 145 10.17 9.57 10.00
CA ARG A 145 8.90 8.99 10.45
C ARG A 145 8.66 7.55 9.96
N PHE A 146 9.50 7.03 9.05
CA PHE A 146 9.27 5.70 8.46
C PHE A 146 9.16 4.60 9.51
N GLY A 147 10.06 4.57 10.49
CA GLY A 147 10.06 3.54 11.53
C GLY A 147 8.82 3.58 12.43
N SER A 148 8.33 4.77 12.81
CA SER A 148 7.11 4.92 13.63
C SER A 148 5.86 4.55 12.85
N VAL A 149 5.73 5.03 11.61
CA VAL A 149 4.59 4.72 10.74
C VAL A 149 4.55 3.23 10.40
N HIS A 150 5.68 2.61 10.08
CA HIS A 150 5.75 1.18 9.83
C HIS A 150 5.25 0.36 11.02
N LYS A 151 5.63 0.73 12.27
CA LYS A 151 5.14 0.05 13.48
C LYS A 151 3.62 0.12 13.59
N VAL A 152 3.03 1.30 13.38
CA VAL A 152 1.57 1.50 13.42
C VAL A 152 0.88 0.64 12.35
N LEU A 153 1.36 0.69 11.11
CA LEU A 153 0.79 -0.09 10.00
C LEU A 153 0.92 -1.61 10.24
N LYS A 154 2.03 -2.07 10.82
CA LYS A 154 2.22 -3.49 11.14
C LYS A 154 1.23 -3.98 12.18
N ILE A 155 0.98 -3.21 13.25
CA ILE A 155 -0.04 -3.55 14.25
C ILE A 155 -1.43 -3.62 13.60
N ALA A 156 -1.76 -2.65 12.74
CA ALA A 156 -3.04 -2.64 12.02
C ALA A 156 -3.18 -3.85 11.08
N SER A 157 -2.11 -4.21 10.36
CA SER A 157 -2.08 -5.39 9.50
C SER A 157 -2.36 -6.67 10.30
N ASP A 158 -1.68 -6.86 11.45
CA ASP A 158 -1.87 -8.04 12.29
C ASP A 158 -3.32 -8.18 12.81
N GLN A 159 -3.96 -7.05 13.14
CA GLN A 159 -5.37 -7.03 13.55
C GLN A 159 -6.31 -7.39 12.38
N LEU A 160 -6.06 -6.84 11.19
CA LEU A 160 -6.83 -7.13 9.98
C LEU A 160 -6.69 -8.61 9.57
N GLU A 161 -5.48 -9.17 9.66
CA GLU A 161 -5.24 -10.59 9.40
C GLU A 161 -6.08 -11.49 10.32
N GLY A 162 -6.17 -11.15 11.61
CA GLY A 162 -7.02 -11.84 12.56
C GLY A 162 -8.49 -11.86 12.13
N ILE A 163 -9.02 -10.71 11.68
CA ILE A 163 -10.40 -10.58 11.21
C ILE A 163 -10.62 -11.41 9.94
N PHE A 164 -9.74 -11.31 8.93
CA PHE A 164 -9.88 -12.08 7.69
C PHE A 164 -9.83 -13.59 7.93
N ARG A 165 -8.94 -14.08 8.80
CA ARG A 165 -8.87 -15.51 9.17
C ARG A 165 -10.14 -16.01 9.83
N LEU A 166 -10.83 -15.18 10.61
CA LEU A 166 -12.11 -15.55 11.25
C LEU A 166 -13.25 -15.63 10.23
N GLN A 167 -13.24 -14.80 9.19
CA GLN A 167 -14.24 -14.81 8.11
C GLN A 167 -14.12 -16.05 7.22
N LEU A 168 -12.91 -16.56 6.99
CA LEU A 168 -12.65 -17.73 6.15
C LEU A 168 -13.02 -19.07 6.84
N ARG A 169 -13.28 -19.07 8.15
CA ARG A 169 -13.67 -20.27 8.90
C ARG A 169 -15.18 -20.49 8.98
N LYS A 170 -15.96 -19.59 8.39
CA LYS A 170 -17.43 -19.69 8.28
C LYS A 170 -17.84 -20.20 6.91
#